data_49fea0a52871792cedab8b9701bfc871
#
_entry.id   49fea0a52871792cedab8b9701bfc871
#
_cell.length_a   1.000
_cell.length_b   1.000
_cell.length_c   1.000
_cell.angle_alpha   90.00
_cell.angle_beta   90.00
_cell.angle_gamma   90.00
#
_symmetry.space_group_name_H-M   'P 1'
#
loop_
_entity.id
_entity.type
_entity.pdbx_description
1 polymer ?
#
loop_
_entity_poly.entity_id
_entity_poly.type
_entity_poly.pdbx_seq_one_letter_code
_entity_poly.pdbx_strand_id
1 'polypeptide(L)'
;MPKICTEKYAKNNTIFDAWPFTLSDFQKYAIDSITQGNNTIITAHTGSGKTLPAEFLLRHCKDMGKKLVYTTPIKALSNEKFYDFQKKYPEISFGIITGDIKFNPDADVLIMTTECLCNTLYQMKMIKEETLKKEQVNLLFEIDIENELGAVVFDEIHYINDPDRGHVWEECIMMLPNNVQILGLSATMNNPEKFCSWIEKIKGKPVWLCPNEKRVVPLK
;
A
#
# COMPACT_ATOMS: atom_id res chain seq x y z
N MET A 1 -6.98 16.55 11.00
CA MET A 1 -6.52 17.07 9.70
C MET A 1 -5.24 16.32 9.30
N PRO A 2 -5.11 15.92 8.04
CA PRO A 2 -3.92 15.21 7.60
C PRO A 2 -2.66 16.06 7.78
N LYS A 3 -1.55 15.41 8.12
CA LYS A 3 -0.27 16.08 8.23
C LYS A 3 0.37 16.19 6.85
N ILE A 4 0.54 17.42 6.36
CA ILE A 4 1.16 17.69 5.07
C ILE A 4 2.66 17.92 5.27
N CYS A 5 3.49 17.10 4.64
CA CYS A 5 4.95 17.04 4.82
C CYS A 5 5.67 17.72 3.65
N THR A 6 5.60 19.05 3.56
CA THR A 6 6.23 19.86 2.50
C THR A 6 7.54 20.50 2.91
N GLU A 7 7.81 20.59 4.21
CA GLU A 7 9.02 21.20 4.74
C GLU A 7 10.25 20.30 4.59
N LYS A 8 11.45 20.89 4.76
CA LYS A 8 12.67 20.09 4.84
C LYS A 8 12.65 19.19 6.08
N TYR A 9 12.95 17.93 5.90
CA TYR A 9 13.00 16.99 7.02
C TYR A 9 14.21 17.32 7.93
N ALA A 10 13.94 17.64 9.20
CA ALA A 10 14.94 18.15 10.13
C ALA A 10 15.33 17.17 11.25
N LYS A 11 14.63 16.01 11.38
CA LYS A 11 14.91 15.05 12.43
C LYS A 11 16.10 14.17 12.07
N ASN A 12 16.97 13.88 13.03
CA ASN A 12 17.96 12.81 12.91
C ASN A 12 17.30 11.47 13.23
N ASN A 13 17.33 10.56 12.28
CA ASN A 13 16.80 9.20 12.43
C ASN A 13 17.80 8.22 11.82
N THR A 14 18.41 7.39 12.67
CA THR A 14 19.45 6.42 12.28
C THR A 14 18.92 5.34 11.32
N ILE A 15 17.61 5.19 11.22
CA ILE A 15 16.98 4.29 10.26
C ILE A 15 17.37 4.62 8.81
N PHE A 16 17.67 5.90 8.54
CA PHE A 16 18.07 6.36 7.19
C PHE A 16 19.47 5.96 6.80
N ASP A 17 20.34 5.57 7.76
CA ASP A 17 21.69 5.12 7.52
C ASP A 17 21.73 3.73 6.85
N ALA A 18 20.58 3.05 6.78
CA ALA A 18 20.44 1.78 6.06
C ALA A 18 20.58 1.92 4.54
N TRP A 19 20.50 3.13 3.99
CA TRP A 19 20.65 3.38 2.56
C TRP A 19 22.01 3.98 2.22
N PRO A 20 22.68 3.50 1.14
CA PRO A 20 23.99 4.02 0.72
C PRO A 20 23.91 5.40 0.04
N PHE A 21 22.73 6.00 -0.01
CA PHE A 21 22.46 7.30 -0.62
C PHE A 21 21.55 8.15 0.25
N THR A 22 21.56 9.45 0.03
CA THR A 22 20.70 10.39 0.78
C THR A 22 19.25 10.28 0.32
N LEU A 23 18.35 9.97 1.23
CA LEU A 23 16.91 9.99 0.99
C LEU A 23 16.40 11.42 0.80
N SER A 24 15.44 11.59 -0.10
CA SER A 24 14.70 12.86 -0.24
C SER A 24 13.78 13.10 0.96
N ASP A 25 13.38 14.36 1.18
CA ASP A 25 12.56 14.72 2.34
C ASP A 25 11.24 13.96 2.38
N PHE A 26 10.55 13.79 1.24
CA PHE A 26 9.29 13.04 1.20
C PHE A 26 9.48 11.55 1.56
N GLN A 27 10.59 10.94 1.15
CA GLN A 27 10.92 9.56 1.53
C GLN A 27 11.18 9.43 3.03
N LYS A 28 11.92 10.37 3.61
CA LYS A 28 12.16 10.42 5.06
C LYS A 28 10.88 10.58 5.86
N TYR A 29 10.00 11.50 5.43
CA TYR A 29 8.68 11.68 6.06
C TYR A 29 7.81 10.41 5.93
N ALA A 30 7.80 9.78 4.77
CA ALA A 30 7.03 8.56 4.55
C ALA A 30 7.52 7.41 5.46
N ILE A 31 8.84 7.20 5.57
CA ILE A 31 9.42 6.19 6.45
C ILE A 31 9.13 6.51 7.92
N ASP A 32 9.28 7.77 8.35
CA ASP A 32 8.96 8.20 9.72
C ASP A 32 7.45 8.00 10.03
N SER A 33 6.57 8.26 9.08
CA SER A 33 5.14 7.99 9.20
C SER A 33 4.84 6.49 9.33
N ILE A 34 5.49 5.68 8.50
CA ILE A 34 5.35 4.21 8.51
C ILE A 34 5.78 3.63 9.86
N THR A 35 6.93 4.03 10.38
CA THR A 35 7.43 3.53 11.68
C THR A 35 6.56 3.93 12.86
N GLN A 36 5.80 5.02 12.74
CA GLN A 36 4.82 5.44 13.74
C GLN A 36 3.45 4.75 13.60
N GLY A 37 3.28 3.86 12.62
CA GLY A 37 2.02 3.17 12.35
C GLY A 37 0.92 4.05 11.73
N ASN A 38 1.26 5.24 11.21
CA ASN A 38 0.30 6.12 10.56
C ASN A 38 0.02 5.67 9.11
N ASN A 39 -1.16 6.00 8.60
CA ASN A 39 -1.44 5.88 7.18
C ASN A 39 -0.66 6.94 6.40
N THR A 40 -0.18 6.59 5.21
CA THR A 40 0.71 7.47 4.43
C THR A 40 0.26 7.52 2.98
N ILE A 41 0.15 8.72 2.43
CA ILE A 41 -0.11 8.95 1.00
C ILE A 41 1.09 9.70 0.42
N ILE A 42 1.67 9.15 -0.63
CA ILE A 42 2.80 9.74 -1.35
C ILE A 42 2.30 10.19 -2.71
N THR A 43 2.48 11.47 -3.01
CA THR A 43 2.23 12.02 -4.36
C THR A 43 3.55 12.49 -4.95
N ALA A 44 4.06 11.74 -5.91
CA ALA A 44 5.38 12.01 -6.50
C ALA A 44 5.45 11.50 -7.94
N HIS A 45 6.09 12.25 -8.82
CA HIS A 45 6.23 11.88 -10.22
C HIS A 45 6.92 10.52 -10.42
N THR A 46 6.64 9.88 -11.54
CA THR A 46 7.35 8.65 -11.95
C THR A 46 8.86 8.88 -11.98
N GLY A 47 9.63 7.92 -11.49
CA GLY A 47 11.10 8.05 -11.38
C GLY A 47 11.61 8.82 -10.16
N SER A 48 10.74 9.36 -9.29
CA SER A 48 11.14 10.09 -8.07
C SER A 48 11.58 9.17 -6.91
N GLY A 49 11.45 7.86 -7.05
CA GLY A 49 11.73 6.90 -5.98
C GLY A 49 10.57 6.72 -5.00
N LYS A 50 9.30 6.92 -5.43
CA LYS A 50 8.11 6.73 -4.59
C LYS A 50 7.92 5.29 -4.10
N THR A 51 8.53 4.30 -4.76
CA THR A 51 8.46 2.88 -4.37
C THR A 51 9.33 2.55 -3.15
N LEU A 52 10.38 3.33 -2.88
CA LEU A 52 11.32 3.06 -1.79
C LEU A 52 10.65 2.99 -0.40
N PRO A 53 9.73 3.89 -0.01
CA PRO A 53 8.98 3.73 1.24
C PRO A 53 8.12 2.46 1.29
N ALA A 54 7.58 1.99 0.15
CA ALA A 54 6.88 0.72 0.10
C ALA A 54 7.82 -0.47 0.30
N GLU A 55 9.00 -0.43 -0.31
CA GLU A 55 10.06 -1.43 -0.08
C GLU A 55 10.52 -1.47 1.39
N PHE A 56 10.58 -0.31 2.03
CA PHE A 56 10.82 -0.26 3.48
C PHE A 56 9.68 -0.95 4.26
N LEU A 57 8.43 -0.64 3.90
CA LEU A 57 7.26 -1.23 4.56
C LEU A 57 7.19 -2.76 4.41
N LEU A 58 7.63 -3.33 3.27
CA LEU A 58 7.73 -4.78 3.08
C LEU A 58 8.62 -5.42 4.15
N ARG A 59 9.83 -4.88 4.33
CA ARG A 59 10.77 -5.38 5.35
C ARG A 59 10.25 -5.15 6.75
N HIS A 60 9.72 -3.97 7.01
CA HIS A 60 9.17 -3.60 8.32
C HIS A 60 8.04 -4.54 8.76
N CYS A 61 7.12 -4.89 7.87
CA CYS A 61 6.08 -5.87 8.16
C CYS A 61 6.66 -7.26 8.45
N LYS A 62 7.64 -7.71 7.65
CA LYS A 62 8.31 -8.99 7.90
C LYS A 62 9.00 -9.03 9.26
N ASP A 63 9.74 -7.98 9.61
CA ASP A 63 10.43 -7.87 10.90
C ASP A 63 9.44 -7.93 12.09
N MET A 64 8.22 -7.45 11.89
CA MET A 64 7.12 -7.53 12.85
C MET A 64 6.36 -8.87 12.82
N GLY A 65 6.73 -9.81 11.95
CA GLY A 65 6.00 -11.07 11.75
C GLY A 65 4.60 -10.88 11.17
N LYS A 66 4.38 -9.80 10.38
CA LYS A 66 3.12 -9.46 9.73
C LYS A 66 3.21 -9.66 8.23
N LYS A 67 2.08 -10.05 7.62
CA LYS A 67 1.93 -10.10 6.17
C LYS A 67 1.63 -8.73 5.59
N LEU A 68 1.92 -8.56 4.30
CA LEU A 68 1.62 -7.35 3.55
C LEU A 68 0.92 -7.71 2.23
N VAL A 69 -0.07 -6.91 1.86
CA VAL A 69 -0.67 -6.96 0.52
C VAL A 69 -0.21 -5.73 -0.28
N TYR A 70 0.35 -5.98 -1.46
CA TYR A 70 0.75 -4.94 -2.42
C TYR A 70 -0.21 -4.98 -3.60
N THR A 71 -1.02 -3.94 -3.77
CA THR A 71 -1.99 -3.89 -4.87
C THR A 71 -1.53 -2.99 -6.00
N THR A 72 -1.88 -3.38 -7.23
CA THR A 72 -1.68 -2.60 -8.45
C THR A 72 -2.99 -2.50 -9.24
N PRO A 73 -3.15 -1.49 -10.12
CA PRO A 73 -4.39 -1.34 -10.88
C PRO A 73 -4.58 -2.33 -12.02
N ILE A 74 -3.50 -3.00 -12.47
CA ILE A 74 -3.55 -3.93 -13.61
C ILE A 74 -2.59 -5.10 -13.43
N LYS A 75 -2.94 -6.26 -14.00
CA LYS A 75 -2.17 -7.51 -13.93
C LYS A 75 -0.72 -7.38 -14.39
N ALA A 76 -0.46 -6.61 -15.45
CA ALA A 76 0.89 -6.42 -15.98
C ALA A 76 1.83 -5.80 -14.92
N LEU A 77 1.36 -4.80 -14.18
CA LEU A 77 2.11 -4.18 -13.08
C LEU A 77 2.28 -5.14 -11.89
N SER A 78 1.27 -5.98 -11.61
CA SER A 78 1.43 -7.02 -10.57
C SER A 78 2.56 -7.98 -10.92
N ASN A 79 2.63 -8.45 -12.17
CA ASN A 79 3.68 -9.34 -12.64
C ASN A 79 5.06 -8.66 -12.56
N GLU A 80 5.19 -7.43 -13.04
CA GLU A 80 6.44 -6.66 -12.98
C GLU A 80 6.93 -6.55 -11.54
N LYS A 81 6.07 -6.08 -10.62
CA LYS A 81 6.42 -5.93 -9.20
C LYS A 81 6.79 -7.25 -8.53
N PHE A 82 6.10 -8.34 -8.88
CA PHE A 82 6.40 -9.65 -8.34
C PHE A 82 7.82 -10.09 -8.69
N TYR A 83 8.22 -10.01 -9.97
CA TYR A 83 9.56 -10.39 -10.40
C TYR A 83 10.63 -9.47 -9.85
N ASP A 84 10.39 -8.16 -9.82
CA ASP A 84 11.35 -7.18 -9.31
C ASP A 84 11.62 -7.37 -7.82
N PHE A 85 10.56 -7.53 -7.02
CA PHE A 85 10.69 -7.69 -5.57
C PHE A 85 11.29 -9.05 -5.21
N GLN A 86 10.88 -10.13 -5.87
CA GLN A 86 11.43 -11.45 -5.63
C GLN A 86 12.94 -11.49 -5.91
N LYS A 87 13.40 -10.83 -6.97
CA LYS A 87 14.82 -10.72 -7.30
C LYS A 87 15.59 -9.84 -6.30
N LYS A 88 14.96 -8.76 -5.84
CA LYS A 88 15.61 -7.76 -4.97
C LYS A 88 15.66 -8.19 -3.50
N TYR A 89 14.68 -8.97 -3.04
CA TYR A 89 14.49 -9.36 -1.65
C TYR A 89 14.32 -10.88 -1.52
N PRO A 90 15.38 -11.69 -1.78
CA PRO A 90 15.30 -13.15 -1.75
C PRO A 90 14.97 -13.70 -0.35
N GLU A 91 15.14 -12.91 0.70
CA GLU A 91 14.82 -13.25 2.08
C GLU A 91 13.33 -13.14 2.42
N ILE A 92 12.51 -12.52 1.55
CA ILE A 92 11.06 -12.35 1.72
C ILE A 92 10.34 -13.32 0.79
N SER A 93 9.36 -14.03 1.29
CA SER A 93 8.49 -14.85 0.44
C SER A 93 7.45 -13.98 -0.26
N PHE A 94 7.34 -14.15 -1.57
CA PHE A 94 6.36 -13.43 -2.39
C PHE A 94 5.35 -14.37 -3.01
N GLY A 95 4.11 -13.94 -3.05
CA GLY A 95 3.03 -14.57 -3.80
C GLY A 95 2.41 -13.58 -4.78
N ILE A 96 1.78 -14.10 -5.83
CA ILE A 96 1.04 -13.30 -6.79
C ILE A 96 -0.35 -13.88 -7.01
N ILE A 97 -1.35 -12.99 -6.98
CA ILE A 97 -2.76 -13.34 -7.17
C ILE A 97 -3.39 -12.35 -8.14
N THR A 98 -3.79 -12.85 -9.29
CA THR A 98 -4.56 -12.10 -10.30
C THR A 98 -5.79 -12.92 -10.67
N GLY A 99 -6.66 -12.42 -11.56
CA GLY A 99 -7.85 -13.16 -11.96
C GLY A 99 -7.58 -14.53 -12.58
N ASP A 100 -6.37 -14.77 -13.07
CA ASP A 100 -5.94 -15.97 -13.80
C ASP A 100 -4.71 -16.68 -13.19
N ILE A 101 -4.04 -16.04 -12.23
CA ILE A 101 -2.84 -16.60 -11.58
C ILE A 101 -3.04 -16.61 -10.07
N LYS A 102 -2.75 -17.74 -9.45
CA LYS A 102 -2.63 -17.92 -8.01
C LYS A 102 -1.36 -18.70 -7.70
N PHE A 103 -0.35 -18.00 -7.19
CA PHE A 103 0.94 -18.58 -6.82
C PHE A 103 1.32 -18.15 -5.42
N ASN A 104 1.70 -19.10 -4.57
CA ASN A 104 2.16 -18.92 -3.19
C ASN A 104 1.25 -17.99 -2.34
N PRO A 105 -0.02 -18.35 -2.12
CA PRO A 105 -0.98 -17.48 -1.44
C PRO A 105 -0.69 -17.28 0.07
N ASP A 106 0.21 -18.07 0.65
CA ASP A 106 0.60 -17.97 2.07
C ASP A 106 1.85 -17.13 2.30
N ALA A 107 2.40 -16.51 1.24
CA ALA A 107 3.61 -15.70 1.31
C ALA A 107 3.53 -14.54 2.31
N ASP A 108 4.71 -14.05 2.76
CA ASP A 108 4.83 -12.85 3.60
C ASP A 108 4.24 -11.62 2.90
N VAL A 109 4.45 -11.54 1.57
CA VAL A 109 3.96 -10.44 0.73
C VAL A 109 3.14 -10.99 -0.43
N LEU A 110 1.87 -10.60 -0.51
CA LEU A 110 0.99 -10.93 -1.62
C LEU A 110 0.86 -9.74 -2.56
N ILE A 111 1.24 -9.94 -3.82
CA ILE A 111 1.07 -8.95 -4.89
C ILE A 111 -0.18 -9.32 -5.68
N MET A 112 -1.09 -8.36 -5.86
CA MET A 112 -2.35 -8.63 -6.53
C MET A 112 -2.96 -7.38 -7.18
N THR A 113 -3.99 -7.56 -8.00
CA THR A 113 -4.79 -6.42 -8.43
C THR A 113 -5.73 -5.97 -7.32
N THR A 114 -6.09 -4.69 -7.31
CA THR A 114 -6.99 -4.12 -6.29
C THR A 114 -8.36 -4.81 -6.30
N GLU A 115 -8.85 -5.22 -7.47
CA GLU A 115 -10.10 -5.99 -7.59
C GLU A 115 -10.02 -7.34 -6.89
N CYS A 116 -8.87 -8.04 -6.96
CA CYS A 116 -8.70 -9.31 -6.27
C CYS A 116 -8.77 -9.11 -4.74
N LEU A 117 -8.15 -8.06 -4.23
CA LEU A 117 -8.26 -7.70 -2.82
C LEU A 117 -9.71 -7.37 -2.45
N CYS A 118 -10.37 -6.48 -3.19
CA CYS A 118 -11.74 -6.07 -2.94
C CYS A 118 -12.70 -7.25 -2.88
N ASN A 119 -12.66 -8.12 -3.88
CA ASN A 119 -13.50 -9.30 -3.94
C ASN A 119 -13.27 -10.25 -2.75
N THR A 120 -12.02 -10.45 -2.36
CA THR A 120 -11.70 -11.32 -1.20
C THR A 120 -12.18 -10.71 0.11
N LEU A 121 -12.01 -9.40 0.30
CA LEU A 121 -12.53 -8.68 1.48
C LEU A 121 -14.04 -8.79 1.57
N TYR A 122 -14.76 -8.64 0.46
CA TYR A 122 -16.21 -8.84 0.39
C TYR A 122 -16.61 -10.23 0.81
N GLN A 123 -15.97 -11.26 0.24
CA GLN A 123 -16.25 -12.65 0.56
C GLN A 123 -16.01 -12.95 2.04
N MET A 124 -14.90 -12.47 2.60
CA MET A 124 -14.59 -12.63 4.03
C MET A 124 -15.62 -11.94 4.93
N LYS A 125 -16.05 -10.74 4.55
CA LYS A 125 -17.11 -10.03 5.27
C LYS A 125 -18.43 -10.81 5.25
N MET A 126 -18.85 -11.33 4.10
CA MET A 126 -20.07 -12.12 3.97
C MET A 126 -20.00 -13.43 4.75
N ILE A 127 -18.84 -14.07 4.84
CA ILE A 127 -18.64 -15.27 5.68
C ILE A 127 -18.76 -14.87 7.15
N LYS A 128 -18.17 -13.76 7.59
CA LYS A 128 -18.23 -13.27 8.98
C LYS A 128 -19.66 -12.91 9.38
N GLU A 129 -20.47 -12.38 8.47
CA GLU A 129 -21.89 -12.04 8.65
C GLU A 129 -22.83 -13.25 8.47
N GLU A 130 -22.28 -14.47 8.35
CA GLU A 130 -23.02 -15.73 8.12
C GLU A 130 -23.92 -15.74 6.88
N THR A 131 -23.73 -14.75 5.99
CA THR A 131 -24.50 -14.64 4.73
C THR A 131 -24.03 -15.67 3.71
N LEU A 132 -22.76 -16.10 3.78
CA LEU A 132 -22.18 -17.17 2.97
C LEU A 132 -21.49 -18.19 3.87
N LYS A 133 -21.61 -19.49 3.53
CA LYS A 133 -20.82 -20.54 4.18
C LYS A 133 -19.41 -20.58 3.58
N LYS A 134 -18.37 -20.72 4.41
CA LYS A 134 -16.97 -20.78 3.98
C LYS A 134 -16.74 -21.86 2.89
N GLU A 135 -17.43 -22.99 3.01
CA GLU A 135 -17.34 -24.13 2.06
C GLU A 135 -17.90 -23.80 0.65
N GLN A 136 -18.69 -22.73 0.53
CA GLN A 136 -19.30 -22.30 -0.73
C GLN A 136 -18.47 -21.23 -1.46
N VAL A 137 -17.35 -20.78 -0.83
CA VAL A 137 -16.56 -19.67 -1.33
C VAL A 137 -15.12 -20.14 -1.55
N ASN A 138 -14.60 -19.95 -2.75
CA ASN A 138 -13.19 -20.17 -3.04
C ASN A 138 -12.41 -18.86 -2.83
N LEU A 139 -11.93 -18.64 -1.61
CA LEU A 139 -11.12 -17.48 -1.29
C LEU A 139 -9.80 -17.52 -2.08
N LEU A 140 -9.41 -16.37 -2.62
CA LEU A 140 -8.13 -16.24 -3.33
C LEU A 140 -6.95 -16.40 -2.38
N PHE A 141 -7.11 -15.98 -1.12
CA PHE A 141 -6.14 -16.18 -0.04
C PHE A 141 -6.87 -16.29 1.30
N GLU A 142 -6.22 -16.93 2.27
CA GLU A 142 -6.73 -17.08 3.63
C GLU A 142 -5.77 -16.43 4.61
N ILE A 143 -5.84 -15.12 4.75
CA ILE A 143 -5.09 -14.35 5.75
C ILE A 143 -6.08 -13.90 6.83
N ASP A 144 -5.72 -14.06 8.10
CA ASP A 144 -6.43 -13.37 9.17
C ASP A 144 -6.13 -11.89 9.09
N ILE A 145 -7.05 -11.15 8.42
CA ILE A 145 -6.87 -9.72 8.14
C ILE A 145 -6.73 -8.89 9.41
N GLU A 146 -7.36 -9.31 10.50
CA GLU A 146 -7.31 -8.59 11.77
C GLU A 146 -5.98 -8.84 12.52
N ASN A 147 -5.45 -10.06 12.44
CA ASN A 147 -4.30 -10.45 13.26
C ASN A 147 -3.00 -10.61 12.47
N GLU A 148 -3.04 -11.04 11.21
CA GLU A 148 -1.84 -11.31 10.42
C GLU A 148 -1.48 -10.17 9.46
N LEU A 149 -2.47 -9.43 8.92
CA LEU A 149 -2.21 -8.37 7.96
C LEU A 149 -1.73 -7.10 8.67
N GLY A 150 -0.49 -6.70 8.40
CA GLY A 150 0.11 -5.48 8.93
C GLY A 150 -0.19 -4.25 8.09
N ALA A 151 -0.10 -4.38 6.77
CA ALA A 151 -0.25 -3.24 5.88
C ALA A 151 -0.80 -3.63 4.50
N VAL A 152 -1.39 -2.63 3.83
CA VAL A 152 -1.75 -2.68 2.41
C VAL A 152 -1.11 -1.51 1.68
N VAL A 153 -0.39 -1.81 0.60
CA VAL A 153 0.13 -0.81 -0.34
C VAL A 153 -0.83 -0.71 -1.53
N PHE A 154 -1.31 0.49 -1.80
CA PHE A 154 -2.06 0.80 -3.01
C PHE A 154 -1.13 1.53 -3.99
N ASP A 155 -0.55 0.79 -4.95
CA ASP A 155 0.25 1.42 -6.00
C ASP A 155 -0.66 2.06 -7.04
N GLU A 156 -0.22 3.20 -7.56
CA GLU A 156 -1.00 4.04 -8.49
C GLU A 156 -2.42 4.37 -7.97
N ILE A 157 -2.53 4.73 -6.68
CA ILE A 157 -3.83 4.97 -6.01
C ILE A 157 -4.67 6.06 -6.68
N HIS A 158 -4.11 6.86 -7.59
CA HIS A 158 -4.87 7.85 -8.37
C HIS A 158 -5.96 7.23 -9.26
N TYR A 159 -5.92 5.92 -9.50
CA TYR A 159 -7.02 5.18 -10.14
C TYR A 159 -8.34 5.24 -9.35
N ILE A 160 -8.31 5.67 -8.09
CA ILE A 160 -9.54 5.96 -7.33
C ILE A 160 -10.40 7.04 -7.98
N ASN A 161 -9.81 7.89 -8.83
CA ASN A 161 -10.53 8.90 -9.61
C ASN A 161 -11.06 8.37 -10.96
N ASP A 162 -10.84 7.10 -11.28
CA ASP A 162 -11.38 6.47 -12.47
C ASP A 162 -12.91 6.36 -12.33
N PRO A 163 -13.71 6.88 -13.31
CA PRO A 163 -15.17 6.94 -13.20
C PRO A 163 -15.82 5.55 -13.15
N ASP A 164 -15.20 4.55 -13.77
CA ASP A 164 -15.77 3.20 -13.88
C ASP A 164 -15.28 2.27 -12.77
N ARG A 165 -14.03 2.40 -12.33
CA ARG A 165 -13.34 1.47 -11.45
C ARG A 165 -12.96 2.05 -10.07
N GLY A 166 -13.01 3.37 -9.90
CA GLY A 166 -12.52 4.03 -8.69
C GLY A 166 -13.18 3.56 -7.40
N HIS A 167 -14.45 3.18 -7.45
CA HIS A 167 -15.20 2.63 -6.32
C HIS A 167 -14.51 1.40 -5.68
N VAL A 168 -13.77 0.60 -6.45
CA VAL A 168 -13.04 -0.58 -5.94
C VAL A 168 -12.01 -0.18 -4.89
N TRP A 169 -11.26 0.92 -5.11
CA TRP A 169 -10.28 1.44 -4.14
C TRP A 169 -10.94 1.97 -2.88
N GLU A 170 -12.06 2.70 -3.04
CA GLU A 170 -12.85 3.21 -1.91
C GLU A 170 -13.38 2.08 -1.04
N GLU A 171 -13.97 1.07 -1.64
CA GLU A 171 -14.51 -0.10 -0.96
C GLU A 171 -13.43 -0.91 -0.23
N CYS A 172 -12.26 -1.14 -0.89
CA CYS A 172 -11.12 -1.76 -0.24
C CYS A 172 -10.72 -1.00 1.02
N ILE A 173 -10.51 0.32 0.90
CA ILE A 173 -10.11 1.15 2.03
C ILE A 173 -11.16 1.07 3.13
N MET A 174 -12.45 1.14 2.83
CA MET A 174 -13.51 1.05 3.84
C MET A 174 -13.57 -0.29 4.55
N MET A 175 -13.37 -1.40 3.83
CA MET A 175 -13.46 -2.76 4.38
C MET A 175 -12.23 -3.19 5.21
N LEU A 176 -11.06 -2.62 4.95
CA LEU A 176 -9.87 -2.94 5.73
C LEU A 176 -10.06 -2.57 7.21
N PRO A 177 -9.61 -3.41 8.17
CA PRO A 177 -9.61 -3.06 9.59
C PRO A 177 -8.78 -1.81 9.90
N ASN A 178 -9.13 -1.11 10.98
CA ASN A 178 -8.44 0.13 11.35
C ASN A 178 -7.00 -0.08 11.85
N ASN A 179 -6.64 -1.28 12.26
CA ASN A 179 -5.27 -1.63 12.65
C ASN A 179 -4.35 -1.88 11.45
N VAL A 180 -4.89 -2.18 10.27
CA VAL A 180 -4.10 -2.36 9.04
C VAL A 180 -3.63 -0.99 8.54
N GLN A 181 -2.31 -0.87 8.35
CA GLN A 181 -1.70 0.36 7.86
C GLN A 181 -1.89 0.50 6.35
N ILE A 182 -2.19 1.71 5.89
CA ILE A 182 -2.38 2.01 4.47
C ILE A 182 -1.23 2.87 3.97
N LEU A 183 -0.60 2.44 2.88
CA LEU A 183 0.36 3.23 2.11
C LEU A 183 -0.14 3.40 0.68
N GLY A 184 -0.49 4.62 0.30
CA GLY A 184 -0.89 4.95 -1.08
C GLY A 184 0.25 5.61 -1.85
N LEU A 185 0.56 5.08 -3.03
CA LEU A 185 1.52 5.65 -3.96
C LEU A 185 0.79 6.22 -5.17
N SER A 186 1.01 7.48 -5.48
CA SER A 186 0.38 8.19 -6.60
C SER A 186 1.40 8.98 -7.41
N ALA A 187 1.22 9.06 -8.72
CA ALA A 187 1.99 9.98 -9.56
C ALA A 187 1.50 11.42 -9.34
N THR A 188 0.24 11.68 -9.66
CA THR A 188 -0.44 12.97 -9.46
C THR A 188 -1.86 12.70 -9.02
N MET A 189 -2.37 13.49 -8.10
CA MET A 189 -3.73 13.34 -7.59
C MET A 189 -4.38 14.72 -7.45
N ASN A 190 -5.62 14.84 -7.87
CA ASN A 190 -6.40 16.04 -7.62
C ASN A 190 -6.87 16.05 -6.16
N ASN A 191 -6.66 17.17 -5.47
CA ASN A 191 -7.06 17.37 -4.07
C ASN A 191 -6.61 16.24 -3.11
N PRO A 192 -5.32 15.90 -3.03
CA PRO A 192 -4.83 14.80 -2.19
C PRO A 192 -5.15 15.02 -0.71
N GLU A 193 -5.27 16.26 -0.25
CA GLU A 193 -5.63 16.61 1.12
C GLU A 193 -7.05 16.17 1.49
N LYS A 194 -8.01 16.32 0.57
CA LYS A 194 -9.38 15.85 0.77
C LYS A 194 -9.41 14.32 0.87
N PHE A 195 -8.64 13.65 0.04
CA PHE A 195 -8.51 12.21 0.07
C PHE A 195 -7.91 11.72 1.41
N CYS A 196 -6.82 12.34 1.86
CA CYS A 196 -6.23 12.05 3.17
C CYS A 196 -7.22 12.28 4.32
N SER A 197 -7.96 13.39 4.29
CA SER A 197 -8.99 13.71 5.30
C SER A 197 -10.12 12.68 5.32
N TRP A 198 -10.50 12.16 4.15
CA TRP A 198 -11.49 11.09 4.03
C TRP A 198 -10.98 9.78 4.66
N ILE A 199 -9.72 9.37 4.38
CA ILE A 199 -9.10 8.20 5.01
C ILE A 199 -9.02 8.37 6.53
N GLU A 200 -8.60 9.54 7.04
CA GLU A 200 -8.55 9.82 8.49
C GLU A 200 -9.91 9.62 9.14
N LYS A 201 -10.97 10.14 8.49
CA LYS A 201 -12.34 10.03 9.01
C LYS A 201 -12.80 8.58 9.10
N ILE A 202 -12.49 7.76 8.08
CA ILE A 202 -12.91 6.35 8.01
C ILE A 202 -12.08 5.50 8.97
N LYS A 203 -10.77 5.71 9.02
CA LYS A 203 -9.84 4.85 9.76
C LYS A 203 -9.61 5.31 11.21
N GLY A 204 -10.01 6.52 11.56
CA GLY A 204 -9.76 7.06 12.91
C GLY A 204 -8.26 7.18 13.25
N LYS A 205 -7.38 7.15 12.24
CA LYS A 205 -5.92 7.25 12.37
C LYS A 205 -5.37 8.42 11.59
N PRO A 206 -4.29 9.06 12.06
CA PRO A 206 -3.62 10.12 11.31
C PRO A 206 -3.19 9.65 9.93
N VAL A 207 -3.29 10.53 8.93
CA VAL A 207 -2.75 10.32 7.59
C VAL A 207 -1.69 11.37 7.31
N TRP A 208 -0.50 10.92 6.88
CA TRP A 208 0.54 11.80 6.44
C TRP A 208 0.55 11.88 4.91
N LEU A 209 0.44 13.09 4.39
CA LEU A 209 0.62 13.38 2.97
C LEU A 209 2.07 13.81 2.74
N CYS A 210 2.79 13.03 1.93
CA CYS A 210 4.20 13.24 1.60
C CYS A 210 4.32 13.60 0.10
N PRO A 211 4.11 14.87 -0.28
CA PRO A 211 4.18 15.29 -1.67
C PRO A 211 5.63 15.50 -2.11
N ASN A 212 5.90 15.23 -3.39
CA ASN A 212 7.12 15.63 -4.07
C ASN A 212 6.80 16.23 -5.45
N GLU A 213 6.81 17.53 -5.52
CA GLU A 213 6.54 18.27 -6.75
C GLU A 213 7.80 18.43 -7.64
N LYS A 214 8.99 18.16 -7.06
CA LYS A 214 10.25 18.27 -7.79
C LYS A 214 10.37 17.14 -8.82
N ARG A 215 10.37 17.49 -10.10
CA ARG A 215 10.68 16.55 -11.18
C ARG A 215 12.17 16.26 -11.21
N VAL A 216 12.54 14.99 -11.31
CA VAL A 216 13.95 14.56 -11.45
C VAL A 216 14.48 14.97 -12.83
N VAL A 217 13.62 14.97 -13.85
CA VAL A 217 13.93 15.42 -15.21
C VAL A 217 13.01 16.59 -15.58
N PRO A 218 13.55 17.78 -15.87
CA PRO A 218 12.75 18.90 -16.39
C PRO A 218 12.10 18.54 -17.73
N LEU A 219 10.86 18.94 -17.94
CA LEU A 219 10.27 18.91 -19.28
C LEU A 219 11.04 19.93 -20.15
N LYS A 220 11.56 19.48 -21.29
CA LYS A 220 12.07 20.37 -22.35
C LYS A 220 10.92 21.02 -23.07
#